data_391272c3d156e971f691609d623a20b8
#
_entry.id   391272c3d156e971f691609d623a20b8
#
_cell.length_a   1.000
_cell.length_b   1.000
_cell.length_c   1.000
_cell.angle_alpha   90.00
_cell.angle_beta   90.00
_cell.angle_gamma   90.00
#
_symmetry.space_group_name_H-M   'P 1'
#
loop_
_entity.id
_entity.type
_entity.pdbx_description
1 polymer ?
#
loop_
_entity_poly.entity_id
_entity_poly.type
_entity_poly.pdbx_seq_one_letter_code
_entity_poly.pdbx_strand_id
1 'polypeptide(L)'
;MSDLCQISACALSGRCRRHVSFLFPLLAIFAIDYRCEDMKAFFIIVLSVVAAASCIDIVRPRTRLRPFADVLREQMYKADLLTYTDGLFGYTVAYPACFRPDRNAPSAGKGYARFCHDSWTNISLECYVTRAVGPDNTAVCDIRRMGRLLHSRPRPVGGGAYILSGPLYEGSARVGGYRHYTKCVRSGKLWFCYALSYPEEYRDSLGRLFAMIDRWQPWAKPAVQRGGRAWG
;
A
#
# COMPACT_ATOMS: atom_id res chain seq x y z
N MET A 1 -8.30 -6.33 35.48
CA MET A 1 -6.88 -6.67 35.28
C MET A 1 -6.49 -6.04 34.00
N SER A 2 -5.83 -4.98 34.20
CA SER A 2 -5.34 -3.96 33.28
C SER A 2 -3.98 -4.39 32.75
N ASP A 3 -3.73 -4.23 31.46
CA ASP A 3 -2.38 -3.99 30.92
C ASP A 3 -2.57 -3.46 29.49
N LEU A 4 -2.58 -2.17 29.36
CA LEU A 4 -1.53 -1.30 28.85
C LEU A 4 -0.99 -1.72 27.48
N CYS A 5 -1.64 -1.23 26.45
CA CYS A 5 -1.05 -1.06 25.13
C CYS A 5 -0.48 0.36 25.03
N GLN A 6 0.78 0.53 25.40
CA GLN A 6 1.58 1.71 25.06
C GLN A 6 2.00 1.62 23.59
N ILE A 7 1.33 2.34 22.74
CA ILE A 7 1.81 2.60 21.40
C ILE A 7 2.69 3.85 21.46
N SER A 8 3.98 3.62 21.32
CA SER A 8 5.00 4.64 21.09
C SER A 8 4.66 5.47 19.87
N ALA A 9 4.33 6.73 20.12
CA ALA A 9 4.38 7.78 19.12
C ALA A 9 5.85 8.02 18.71
N CYS A 10 6.26 7.50 17.57
CA CYS A 10 7.55 7.84 16.99
C CYS A 10 7.39 9.05 16.09
N ALA A 11 7.95 10.14 16.61
CA ALA A 11 7.99 11.48 16.09
C ALA A 11 8.40 11.57 14.61
N LEU A 12 7.55 12.19 13.82
CA LEU A 12 7.90 12.88 12.58
C LEU A 12 8.62 14.17 12.97
N SER A 13 9.93 14.16 12.98
CA SER A 13 10.74 15.37 13.08
C SER A 13 12.05 15.19 12.32
N GLY A 14 12.15 15.92 11.21
CA GLY A 14 13.39 16.57 10.88
C GLY A 14 14.53 15.76 10.28
N ARG A 15 14.47 15.48 8.97
CA ARG A 15 15.71 15.23 8.24
C ARG A 15 15.67 15.82 6.82
N CYS A 16 15.62 17.15 6.75
CA CYS A 16 15.87 17.86 5.50
C CYS A 16 16.51 19.24 5.76
N ARG A 17 17.57 19.29 6.62
CA ARG A 17 18.41 20.48 6.83
C ARG A 17 19.78 20.08 7.34
N ARG A 18 20.58 19.38 6.54
CA ARG A 18 22.00 19.17 6.87
C ARG A 18 22.87 19.00 5.62
N HIS A 19 22.84 19.95 4.70
CA HIS A 19 23.88 19.99 3.66
C HIS A 19 24.40 21.39 3.32
N VAL A 20 24.03 22.44 4.07
CA VAL A 20 24.54 23.79 3.80
C VAL A 20 25.55 24.27 4.87
N SER A 21 25.68 23.56 6.00
CA SER A 21 26.50 24.03 7.13
C SER A 21 27.99 23.66 7.08
N PHE A 22 28.47 22.90 6.11
CA PHE A 22 29.87 22.47 6.04
C PHE A 22 30.75 23.33 5.13
N LEU A 23 30.17 24.25 4.36
CA LEU A 23 30.97 25.13 3.48
C LEU A 23 31.48 26.41 4.17
N PHE A 24 30.89 26.81 5.29
CA PHE A 24 31.27 28.04 6.01
C PHE A 24 32.58 27.94 6.79
N PRO A 25 32.97 26.84 7.43
CA PRO A 25 34.27 26.82 8.17
C PRO A 25 35.48 26.67 7.26
N LEU A 26 35.36 26.17 6.02
CA LEU A 26 36.46 26.05 5.09
C LEU A 26 36.88 27.39 4.47
N LEU A 27 35.95 28.33 4.34
CA LEU A 27 36.22 29.70 3.87
C LEU A 27 36.96 30.56 4.90
N ALA A 28 36.81 30.26 6.19
CA ALA A 28 37.46 31.02 7.27
C ALA A 28 38.95 30.65 7.46
N ILE A 29 39.40 29.50 7.03
CA ILE A 29 40.78 29.03 7.21
C ILE A 29 41.71 29.56 6.12
N PHE A 30 41.20 29.98 4.97
CA PHE A 30 41.99 30.50 3.86
C PHE A 30 42.16 32.04 3.84
N ALA A 31 41.67 32.75 4.85
CA ALA A 31 41.69 34.22 4.87
C ALA A 31 42.93 34.84 5.51
N ILE A 32 43.96 34.06 5.86
CA ILE A 32 45.05 34.55 6.76
C ILE A 32 46.38 34.73 6.05
N ASP A 33 46.55 34.83 4.77
CA ASP A 33 47.82 35.31 4.22
C ASP A 33 47.87 35.54 2.70
N TYR A 34 46.99 36.38 2.13
CA TYR A 34 47.08 36.73 0.73
C TYR A 34 47.23 38.24 0.48
N ARG A 35 48.29 38.63 -0.25
CA ARG A 35 48.48 40.01 -0.76
C ARG A 35 47.29 40.44 -1.64
N CYS A 36 46.99 41.72 -1.64
CA CYS A 36 45.76 42.33 -2.18
C CYS A 36 45.45 42.03 -3.68
N GLU A 37 46.43 41.59 -4.47
CA GLU A 37 46.22 41.20 -5.88
C GLU A 37 45.70 39.77 -6.05
N ASP A 38 46.09 38.86 -5.17
CA ASP A 38 45.63 37.47 -5.18
C ASP A 38 44.18 37.35 -4.73
N MET A 39 43.68 38.28 -3.91
CA MET A 39 42.31 38.32 -3.47
C MET A 39 41.32 38.51 -4.63
N LYS A 40 41.65 39.32 -5.62
CA LYS A 40 40.76 39.51 -6.80
C LYS A 40 40.63 38.22 -7.61
N ALA A 41 41.73 37.51 -7.82
CA ALA A 41 41.73 36.22 -8.53
C ALA A 41 40.92 35.16 -7.76
N PHE A 42 41.06 35.11 -6.44
CA PHE A 42 40.32 34.20 -5.57
C PHE A 42 38.81 34.47 -5.64
N PHE A 43 38.39 35.75 -5.54
CA PHE A 43 36.97 36.11 -5.67
C PHE A 43 36.40 35.77 -7.04
N ILE A 44 37.15 35.95 -8.13
CA ILE A 44 36.72 35.58 -9.48
C ILE A 44 36.53 34.05 -9.59
N ILE A 45 37.45 33.27 -9.02
CA ILE A 45 37.36 31.81 -9.03
C ILE A 45 36.12 31.33 -8.22
N VAL A 46 35.92 31.89 -7.01
CA VAL A 46 34.80 31.53 -6.16
C VAL A 46 33.47 31.91 -6.84
N LEU A 47 33.41 33.10 -7.44
CA LEU A 47 32.20 33.54 -8.16
C LEU A 47 31.91 32.66 -9.39
N SER A 48 32.97 32.25 -10.11
CA SER A 48 32.85 31.36 -11.26
C SER A 48 32.37 29.97 -10.83
N VAL A 49 32.85 29.42 -9.71
CA VAL A 49 32.42 28.14 -9.16
C VAL A 49 30.95 28.21 -8.69
N VAL A 50 30.56 29.30 -8.02
CA VAL A 50 29.19 29.52 -7.57
C VAL A 50 28.25 29.66 -8.76
N ALA A 51 28.66 30.43 -9.79
CA ALA A 51 27.90 30.60 -11.03
C ALA A 51 27.75 29.26 -11.78
N ALA A 52 28.83 28.47 -11.89
CA ALA A 52 28.80 27.15 -12.51
C ALA A 52 27.90 26.18 -11.73
N ALA A 53 27.97 26.16 -10.40
CA ALA A 53 27.11 25.36 -9.54
C ALA A 53 25.64 25.75 -9.69
N SER A 54 25.34 27.07 -9.77
CA SER A 54 23.97 27.56 -10.00
C SER A 54 23.46 27.19 -11.39
N CYS A 55 24.30 27.21 -12.42
CA CYS A 55 23.95 26.77 -13.77
C CYS A 55 23.66 25.24 -13.81
N ILE A 56 24.39 24.44 -13.05
CA ILE A 56 24.17 22.99 -12.97
C ILE A 56 22.79 22.69 -12.36
N ASP A 57 22.38 23.45 -11.35
CA ASP A 57 21.05 23.27 -10.74
C ASP A 57 19.90 23.72 -11.66
N ILE A 58 20.14 24.71 -12.55
CA ILE A 58 19.17 25.16 -13.54
C ILE A 58 19.04 24.14 -14.69
N VAL A 59 20.16 23.50 -15.07
CA VAL A 59 20.19 22.52 -16.19
C VAL A 59 19.82 21.11 -15.73
N ARG A 60 19.86 20.80 -14.43
CA ARG A 60 19.29 19.54 -13.95
C ARG A 60 17.82 19.50 -14.33
N PRO A 61 17.41 18.60 -15.25
CA PRO A 61 15.99 18.43 -15.53
C PRO A 61 15.37 18.16 -14.16
N ARG A 62 14.48 19.06 -13.71
CA ARG A 62 13.61 18.79 -12.56
C ARG A 62 12.84 17.55 -12.98
N THR A 63 13.38 16.38 -12.65
CA THR A 63 12.63 15.13 -12.75
C THR A 63 11.40 15.38 -11.93
N ARG A 64 10.28 15.73 -12.61
CA ARG A 64 8.99 15.85 -11.94
C ARG A 64 8.77 14.50 -11.31
N LEU A 65 8.88 14.46 -9.99
CA LEU A 65 8.57 13.25 -9.23
C LEU A 65 7.16 12.85 -9.69
N ARG A 66 7.06 11.69 -10.33
CA ARG A 66 5.77 11.18 -10.78
C ARG A 66 4.86 11.05 -9.57
N PRO A 67 3.59 11.46 -9.65
CA PRO A 67 2.64 11.27 -8.57
C PRO A 67 2.63 9.80 -8.15
N PHE A 68 2.60 9.54 -6.85
CA PHE A 68 2.61 8.17 -6.34
C PHE A 68 1.45 7.33 -6.90
N ALA A 69 0.29 7.95 -7.13
CA ALA A 69 -0.85 7.30 -7.76
C ALA A 69 -0.54 6.70 -9.14
N ASP A 70 0.29 7.37 -9.96
CA ASP A 70 0.69 6.86 -11.27
C ASP A 70 1.70 5.72 -11.15
N VAL A 71 2.64 5.84 -10.23
CA VAL A 71 3.61 4.78 -9.92
C VAL A 71 2.88 3.53 -9.41
N LEU A 72 1.94 3.71 -8.49
CA LEU A 72 1.11 2.64 -7.95
C LEU A 72 0.29 1.95 -9.05
N ARG A 73 -0.35 2.73 -9.92
CA ARG A 73 -1.11 2.20 -11.05
C ARG A 73 -0.24 1.35 -11.95
N GLU A 74 0.92 1.87 -12.35
CA GLU A 74 1.88 1.15 -13.19
C GLU A 74 2.36 -0.15 -12.51
N GLN A 75 2.69 -0.08 -11.24
CA GLN A 75 3.11 -1.22 -10.43
C GLN A 75 2.02 -2.29 -10.36
N MET A 76 0.76 -1.88 -10.12
CA MET A 76 -0.38 -2.81 -10.10
C MET A 76 -0.56 -3.52 -11.44
N TYR A 77 -0.38 -2.83 -12.56
CA TYR A 77 -0.54 -3.44 -13.89
C TYR A 77 0.61 -4.36 -14.29
N LYS A 78 1.85 -4.00 -13.93
CA LYS A 78 3.06 -4.76 -14.33
C LYS A 78 3.41 -5.91 -13.38
N ALA A 79 2.94 -5.88 -12.14
CA ALA A 79 3.27 -6.92 -11.17
C ALA A 79 2.76 -8.29 -11.62
N ASP A 80 3.63 -9.30 -11.53
CA ASP A 80 3.25 -10.69 -11.67
C ASP A 80 2.24 -11.09 -10.58
N LEU A 81 1.40 -12.08 -10.89
CA LEU A 81 0.45 -12.61 -9.92
C LEU A 81 1.04 -13.84 -9.23
N LEU A 82 1.12 -13.76 -7.93
CA LEU A 82 1.43 -14.88 -7.05
C LEU A 82 0.13 -15.54 -6.57
N THR A 83 0.22 -16.80 -6.18
CA THR A 83 -0.91 -17.57 -5.67
C THR A 83 -0.64 -18.00 -4.24
N TYR A 84 -1.58 -17.76 -3.36
CA TYR A 84 -1.64 -18.32 -2.03
C TYR A 84 -2.71 -19.39 -1.97
N THR A 85 -2.42 -20.50 -1.28
CA THR A 85 -3.40 -21.57 -0.99
C THR A 85 -3.46 -21.76 0.53
N ASP A 86 -4.67 -21.67 1.08
CA ASP A 86 -4.89 -21.94 2.51
C ASP A 86 -4.83 -23.43 2.79
N GLY A 87 -4.04 -23.82 3.79
CA GLY A 87 -3.81 -25.22 4.13
C GLY A 87 -4.99 -25.90 4.82
N LEU A 88 -5.89 -25.12 5.47
CA LEU A 88 -7.01 -25.67 6.23
C LEU A 88 -8.27 -25.80 5.38
N PHE A 89 -8.59 -24.78 4.58
CA PHE A 89 -9.84 -24.72 3.80
C PHE A 89 -9.62 -24.92 2.31
N GLY A 90 -8.38 -24.97 1.83
CA GLY A 90 -8.02 -25.22 0.44
C GLY A 90 -8.45 -24.13 -0.54
N TYR A 91 -8.85 -22.95 -0.08
CA TYR A 91 -9.14 -21.83 -0.97
C TYR A 91 -7.85 -21.22 -1.53
N THR A 92 -7.96 -20.66 -2.73
CA THR A 92 -6.85 -20.02 -3.42
C THR A 92 -7.10 -18.56 -3.66
N VAL A 93 -6.06 -17.76 -3.57
CA VAL A 93 -6.08 -16.32 -3.84
C VAL A 93 -4.90 -15.93 -4.70
N ALA A 94 -5.18 -15.18 -5.78
CA ALA A 94 -4.12 -14.53 -6.54
C ALA A 94 -3.88 -13.14 -5.97
N TYR A 95 -2.61 -12.73 -5.86
CA TYR A 95 -2.23 -11.38 -5.41
C TYR A 95 -0.99 -10.90 -6.18
N PRO A 96 -0.82 -9.57 -6.39
CA PRO A 96 0.34 -9.04 -7.09
C PRO A 96 1.62 -9.22 -6.28
N ALA A 97 2.75 -9.47 -6.96
CA ALA A 97 4.06 -9.71 -6.35
C ALA A 97 4.60 -8.52 -5.54
N CYS A 98 4.03 -7.31 -5.72
CA CYS A 98 4.34 -6.14 -4.91
C CYS A 98 3.67 -6.14 -3.53
N PHE A 99 2.87 -7.17 -3.22
CA PHE A 99 2.32 -7.42 -1.89
C PHE A 99 3.13 -8.50 -1.19
N ARG A 100 3.42 -8.29 0.08
CA ARG A 100 4.12 -9.27 0.92
C ARG A 100 3.18 -9.91 1.91
N PRO A 101 3.25 -11.26 2.09
CA PRO A 101 2.48 -11.93 3.12
C PRO A 101 2.89 -11.41 4.50
N ASP A 102 1.92 -11.05 5.32
CA ASP A 102 2.13 -10.71 6.72
C ASP A 102 2.21 -12.01 7.54
N ARG A 103 3.43 -12.43 7.86
CA ARG A 103 3.68 -13.65 8.64
C ARG A 103 3.29 -13.54 10.11
N ASN A 104 3.12 -12.31 10.59
CA ASN A 104 2.73 -12.02 11.98
C ASN A 104 1.21 -11.91 12.15
N ALA A 105 0.46 -12.05 11.04
CA ALA A 105 -0.99 -11.98 11.10
C ALA A 105 -1.54 -13.09 12.01
N PRO A 106 -2.45 -12.78 12.94
CA PRO A 106 -3.10 -13.77 13.77
C PRO A 106 -3.80 -14.82 12.89
N SER A 107 -3.60 -16.10 13.18
CA SER A 107 -4.25 -17.20 12.44
C SER A 107 -3.82 -17.37 10.97
N ALA A 108 -2.65 -16.86 10.58
CA ALA A 108 -2.11 -17.09 9.24
C ALA A 108 -2.06 -18.60 8.92
N GLY A 109 -2.57 -19.00 7.75
CA GLY A 109 -2.63 -20.39 7.32
C GLY A 109 -3.78 -21.23 7.92
N LYS A 110 -4.62 -20.63 8.78
CA LYS A 110 -5.77 -21.29 9.41
C LYS A 110 -7.09 -20.62 9.00
N GLY A 111 -7.26 -20.39 7.70
CA GLY A 111 -8.42 -19.68 7.16
C GLY A 111 -8.27 -18.17 7.17
N TYR A 112 -7.08 -17.65 7.42
CA TYR A 112 -6.76 -16.22 7.33
C TYR A 112 -5.40 -16.00 6.64
N ALA A 113 -5.33 -15.03 5.74
CA ALA A 113 -4.10 -14.54 5.16
C ALA A 113 -4.19 -13.03 4.93
N ARG A 114 -3.11 -12.31 5.17
CA ARG A 114 -2.98 -10.89 4.92
C ARG A 114 -1.74 -10.62 4.06
N PHE A 115 -1.88 -9.74 3.09
CA PHE A 115 -0.82 -9.30 2.19
C PHE A 115 -0.78 -7.79 2.22
N CYS A 116 0.35 -7.21 2.56
CA CYS A 116 0.55 -5.76 2.65
C CYS A 116 1.36 -5.27 1.47
N HIS A 117 0.93 -4.16 0.86
CA HIS A 117 1.72 -3.49 -0.16
C HIS A 117 3.00 -2.93 0.45
N ASP A 118 4.12 -3.07 -0.25
CA ASP A 118 5.44 -2.63 0.21
C ASP A 118 5.60 -1.10 0.07
N SER A 119 4.72 -0.37 0.73
CA SER A 119 4.73 1.10 0.77
C SER A 119 4.17 1.61 2.10
N TRP A 120 4.33 2.90 2.34
CA TRP A 120 3.79 3.59 3.51
C TRP A 120 2.25 3.77 3.49
N THR A 121 1.57 3.34 2.43
CA THR A 121 0.14 3.64 2.19
C THR A 121 -0.84 2.71 2.89
N ASN A 122 -0.38 1.70 3.62
CA ASN A 122 -1.22 0.71 4.31
C ASN A 122 -2.32 0.07 3.43
N ILE A 123 -2.01 -0.15 2.14
CA ILE A 123 -2.88 -0.92 1.27
C ILE A 123 -2.69 -2.39 1.61
N SER A 124 -3.79 -3.09 1.93
CA SER A 124 -3.73 -4.51 2.27
C SER A 124 -4.82 -5.32 1.61
N LEU A 125 -4.48 -6.55 1.26
CA LEU A 125 -5.40 -7.60 0.83
C LEU A 125 -5.53 -8.61 1.97
N GLU A 126 -6.76 -8.99 2.29
CA GLU A 126 -7.05 -9.96 3.35
C GLU A 126 -7.99 -11.03 2.84
N CYS A 127 -7.69 -12.27 3.17
CA CYS A 127 -8.55 -13.39 2.90
C CYS A 127 -8.88 -14.07 4.21
N TYR A 128 -10.15 -14.29 4.45
CA TYR A 128 -10.58 -14.97 5.67
C TYR A 128 -11.83 -15.82 5.48
N VAL A 129 -11.92 -16.83 6.34
CA VAL A 129 -13.08 -17.70 6.40
C VAL A 129 -13.82 -17.43 7.71
N THR A 130 -15.12 -17.22 7.63
CA THR A 130 -15.98 -17.06 8.79
C THR A 130 -17.20 -17.96 8.71
N ARG A 131 -17.72 -18.38 9.85
CA ARG A 131 -18.93 -19.17 9.90
C ARG A 131 -20.14 -18.28 9.72
N ALA A 132 -21.15 -18.83 9.03
CA ALA A 132 -22.49 -18.29 9.07
C ALA A 132 -23.05 -18.41 10.50
N VAL A 133 -23.32 -17.28 11.13
CA VAL A 133 -23.78 -17.24 12.53
C VAL A 133 -25.16 -16.61 12.58
N GLY A 134 -26.18 -17.39 12.36
CA GLY A 134 -27.56 -16.95 12.55
C GLY A 134 -28.45 -18.14 12.93
N PRO A 135 -29.44 -17.95 13.80
CA PRO A 135 -30.40 -19.03 14.16
C PRO A 135 -31.16 -19.51 12.93
N ASP A 136 -31.40 -18.62 11.97
CA ASP A 136 -32.20 -18.94 10.78
C ASP A 136 -31.39 -19.54 9.64
N ASN A 137 -30.08 -19.59 9.77
CA ASN A 137 -29.12 -20.20 8.83
C ASN A 137 -29.30 -19.76 7.35
N THR A 138 -29.89 -18.59 7.12
CA THR A 138 -30.15 -18.06 5.77
C THR A 138 -28.98 -17.18 5.33
N ALA A 139 -28.56 -17.31 4.05
CA ALA A 139 -27.48 -16.48 3.49
C ALA A 139 -27.76 -14.98 3.63
N VAL A 140 -29.00 -14.58 3.53
CA VAL A 140 -29.43 -13.17 3.56
C VAL A 140 -29.26 -12.58 4.97
N CYS A 141 -29.63 -13.33 6.02
CA CYS A 141 -29.48 -12.84 7.40
C CYS A 141 -28.00 -12.71 7.79
N ASP A 142 -27.17 -13.69 7.43
CA ASP A 142 -25.75 -13.69 7.70
C ASP A 142 -25.03 -12.53 7.01
N ILE A 143 -25.28 -12.32 5.71
CA ILE A 143 -24.61 -11.26 4.97
C ILE A 143 -25.07 -9.87 5.43
N ARG A 144 -26.32 -9.70 5.84
CA ARG A 144 -26.80 -8.46 6.44
C ARG A 144 -26.11 -8.16 7.76
N ARG A 145 -25.88 -9.20 8.59
CA ARG A 145 -25.12 -9.06 9.84
C ARG A 145 -23.66 -8.65 9.57
N MET A 146 -23.01 -9.31 8.61
CA MET A 146 -21.66 -8.93 8.17
C MET A 146 -21.62 -7.50 7.64
N GLY A 147 -22.64 -7.11 6.87
CA GLY A 147 -22.77 -5.72 6.41
C GLY A 147 -22.90 -4.72 7.56
N ARG A 148 -23.60 -5.04 8.64
CA ARG A 148 -23.64 -4.18 9.84
C ARG A 148 -22.29 -4.08 10.52
N LEU A 149 -21.55 -5.19 10.65
CA LEU A 149 -20.20 -5.20 11.24
C LEU A 149 -19.19 -4.39 10.41
N LEU A 150 -19.33 -4.42 9.09
CA LEU A 150 -18.47 -3.68 8.16
C LEU A 150 -19.03 -2.29 7.79
N HIS A 151 -20.11 -1.84 8.43
CA HIS A 151 -20.78 -0.57 8.13
C HIS A 151 -21.07 -0.38 6.63
N SER A 152 -21.48 -1.45 5.95
CA SER A 152 -21.72 -1.45 4.50
C SER A 152 -22.99 -2.21 4.13
N ARG A 153 -23.59 -1.84 2.98
CA ARG A 153 -24.76 -2.55 2.43
C ARG A 153 -24.29 -3.67 1.51
N PRO A 154 -24.70 -4.92 1.76
CA PRO A 154 -24.40 -6.02 0.86
C PRO A 154 -25.05 -5.82 -0.51
N ARG A 155 -24.28 -5.94 -1.58
CA ARG A 155 -24.74 -5.93 -2.97
C ARG A 155 -24.56 -7.34 -3.56
N PRO A 156 -25.63 -8.03 -3.99
CA PRO A 156 -25.51 -9.34 -4.61
C PRO A 156 -24.83 -9.23 -5.99
N VAL A 157 -23.96 -10.20 -6.30
CA VAL A 157 -23.22 -10.27 -7.57
C VAL A 157 -23.38 -11.62 -8.28
N GLY A 158 -24.39 -12.39 -7.88
CA GLY A 158 -24.68 -13.71 -8.43
C GLY A 158 -23.92 -14.85 -7.75
N GLY A 159 -24.31 -16.11 -8.01
CA GLY A 159 -23.62 -17.31 -7.50
C GLY A 159 -23.51 -17.40 -5.98
N GLY A 160 -24.42 -16.81 -5.21
CA GLY A 160 -24.33 -16.78 -3.75
C GLY A 160 -23.23 -15.84 -3.21
N ALA A 161 -22.72 -14.96 -4.05
CA ALA A 161 -21.69 -13.99 -3.69
C ALA A 161 -22.26 -12.58 -3.48
N TYR A 162 -21.60 -11.81 -2.62
CA TYR A 162 -21.95 -10.44 -2.28
C TYR A 162 -20.69 -9.56 -2.23
N ILE A 163 -20.85 -8.30 -2.61
CA ILE A 163 -19.86 -7.25 -2.39
C ILE A 163 -20.31 -6.37 -1.23
N LEU A 164 -19.38 -6.11 -0.33
CA LEU A 164 -19.50 -5.15 0.76
C LEU A 164 -18.43 -4.07 0.54
N SER A 165 -18.83 -2.80 0.49
CA SER A 165 -17.89 -1.70 0.33
C SER A 165 -18.34 -0.48 1.11
N GLY A 166 -17.37 0.22 1.71
CA GLY A 166 -17.69 1.37 2.56
C GLY A 166 -16.44 1.99 3.17
N PRO A 167 -16.59 2.94 4.08
CA PRO A 167 -15.50 3.42 4.90
C PRO A 167 -14.88 2.28 5.70
N LEU A 168 -13.57 2.36 5.96
CA LEU A 168 -12.89 1.41 6.83
C LEU A 168 -13.15 1.75 8.29
N TYR A 169 -13.41 0.71 9.10
CA TYR A 169 -13.54 0.84 10.56
C TYR A 169 -12.56 -0.12 11.24
N GLU A 170 -11.97 0.35 12.32
CA GLU A 170 -11.21 -0.47 13.27
C GLU A 170 -11.97 -0.47 14.60
N GLY A 171 -12.62 -1.58 14.90
CA GLY A 171 -13.62 -1.63 15.96
C GLY A 171 -14.83 -0.73 15.64
N SER A 172 -15.12 0.25 16.50
CA SER A 172 -16.17 1.25 16.29
C SER A 172 -15.68 2.56 15.69
N ALA A 173 -14.36 2.74 15.55
CA ALA A 173 -13.76 3.97 15.06
C ALA A 173 -13.60 3.93 13.53
N ARG A 174 -14.07 5.00 12.85
CA ARG A 174 -13.84 5.15 11.41
C ARG A 174 -12.39 5.57 11.16
N VAL A 175 -11.72 4.87 10.26
CA VAL A 175 -10.37 5.25 9.79
C VAL A 175 -10.52 6.32 8.71
N GLY A 176 -10.08 7.54 9.00
CA GLY A 176 -10.21 8.68 8.09
C GLY A 176 -9.50 8.44 6.76
N GLY A 177 -10.17 8.72 5.63
CA GLY A 177 -9.59 8.59 4.29
C GLY A 177 -9.42 7.15 3.79
N TYR A 178 -9.79 6.13 4.58
CA TYR A 178 -9.68 4.72 4.18
C TYR A 178 -11.03 4.10 3.87
N ARG A 179 -11.00 3.15 2.93
CA ARG A 179 -12.15 2.35 2.53
C ARG A 179 -11.81 0.87 2.47
N HIS A 180 -12.85 0.05 2.52
CA HIS A 180 -12.76 -1.37 2.25
C HIS A 180 -13.62 -1.76 1.05
N TYR A 181 -13.20 -2.85 0.38
CA TYR A 181 -13.94 -3.51 -0.69
C TYR A 181 -13.79 -5.01 -0.51
N THR A 182 -14.88 -5.70 -0.19
CA THR A 182 -14.83 -7.09 0.22
C THR A 182 -15.82 -7.90 -0.60
N LYS A 183 -15.37 -8.99 -1.23
CA LYS A 183 -16.23 -10.00 -1.82
C LYS A 183 -16.38 -11.16 -0.84
N CYS A 184 -17.61 -11.55 -0.58
CA CYS A 184 -17.95 -12.70 0.24
C CYS A 184 -18.68 -13.73 -0.61
N VAL A 185 -18.18 -14.97 -0.61
CA VAL A 185 -18.75 -16.12 -1.33
C VAL A 185 -19.17 -17.16 -0.31
N ARG A 186 -20.43 -17.60 -0.37
CA ARG A 186 -20.93 -18.63 0.54
C ARG A 186 -20.69 -20.04 0.00
N SER A 187 -20.24 -20.92 0.89
CA SER A 187 -20.21 -22.37 0.66
C SER A 187 -20.67 -23.10 1.91
N GLY A 188 -21.82 -23.73 1.84
CA GLY A 188 -22.43 -24.38 2.99
C GLY A 188 -22.67 -23.41 4.15
N LYS A 189 -22.06 -23.68 5.29
CA LYS A 189 -22.11 -22.86 6.51
C LYS A 189 -20.93 -21.88 6.64
N LEU A 190 -20.11 -21.73 5.60
CA LEU A 190 -18.93 -20.88 5.61
C LEU A 190 -19.08 -19.74 4.61
N TRP A 191 -18.50 -18.60 4.99
CA TRP A 191 -18.26 -17.47 4.14
C TRP A 191 -16.77 -17.33 3.90
N PHE A 192 -16.40 -17.29 2.64
CA PHE A 192 -15.05 -17.02 2.17
C PHE A 192 -15.02 -15.56 1.73
N CYS A 193 -14.15 -14.77 2.33
CA CYS A 193 -14.07 -13.35 2.08
C CYS A 193 -12.70 -12.97 1.52
N TYR A 194 -12.70 -12.13 0.48
CA TYR A 194 -11.51 -11.50 -0.07
C TYR A 194 -11.70 -9.99 -0.01
N ALA A 195 -10.90 -9.33 0.81
CA ALA A 195 -11.02 -7.93 1.15
C ALA A 195 -9.80 -7.13 0.70
N LEU A 196 -10.04 -5.90 0.27
CA LEU A 196 -9.04 -4.87 0.00
C LEU A 196 -9.32 -3.69 0.93
N SER A 197 -8.32 -3.27 1.71
CA SER A 197 -8.32 -2.03 2.47
C SER A 197 -7.35 -1.04 1.82
N TYR A 198 -7.79 0.20 1.61
CA TYR A 198 -7.03 1.17 0.82
C TYR A 198 -7.40 2.62 1.14
N PRO A 199 -6.45 3.58 0.97
CA PRO A 199 -6.77 5.00 0.99
C PRO A 199 -7.64 5.39 -0.21
N GLU A 200 -8.70 6.16 0.02
CA GLU A 200 -9.67 6.55 -1.02
C GLU A 200 -9.02 7.29 -2.20
N GLU A 201 -8.00 8.08 -1.93
CA GLU A 201 -7.25 8.85 -2.94
C GLU A 201 -6.56 7.96 -4.01
N TYR A 202 -6.27 6.69 -3.69
CA TYR A 202 -5.62 5.76 -4.64
C TYR A 202 -6.59 4.81 -5.33
N ARG A 203 -7.88 4.99 -5.15
CA ARG A 203 -8.91 4.10 -5.72
C ARG A 203 -8.69 3.82 -7.20
N ASP A 204 -8.47 4.87 -8.00
CA ASP A 204 -8.34 4.76 -9.46
C ASP A 204 -7.05 4.04 -9.89
N SER A 205 -6.06 3.97 -9.02
CA SER A 205 -4.82 3.24 -9.26
C SER A 205 -4.95 1.74 -8.97
N LEU A 206 -6.00 1.32 -8.27
CA LEU A 206 -6.20 -0.05 -7.79
C LEU A 206 -7.20 -0.85 -8.63
N GLY A 207 -7.55 -0.38 -9.83
CA GLY A 207 -8.57 -1.00 -10.70
C GLY A 207 -8.35 -2.49 -10.97
N ARG A 208 -7.08 -2.93 -11.10
CA ARG A 208 -6.74 -4.35 -11.26
C ARG A 208 -7.14 -5.19 -10.03
N LEU A 209 -6.93 -4.66 -8.82
CA LEU A 209 -7.29 -5.36 -7.58
C LEU A 209 -8.81 -5.53 -7.45
N PHE A 210 -9.58 -4.48 -7.76
CA PHE A 210 -11.03 -4.59 -7.80
C PHE A 210 -11.49 -5.68 -8.78
N ALA A 211 -10.94 -5.69 -10.01
CA ALA A 211 -11.28 -6.69 -11.01
C ALA A 211 -10.87 -8.12 -10.58
N MET A 212 -9.76 -8.27 -9.86
CA MET A 212 -9.34 -9.56 -9.30
C MET A 212 -10.31 -10.04 -8.24
N ILE A 213 -10.71 -9.17 -7.31
CA ILE A 213 -11.68 -9.49 -6.25
C ILE A 213 -13.05 -9.82 -6.86
N ASP A 214 -13.52 -9.05 -7.84
CA ASP A 214 -14.80 -9.30 -8.52
C ASP A 214 -14.86 -10.66 -9.20
N ARG A 215 -13.76 -11.10 -9.80
CA ARG A 215 -13.67 -12.40 -10.49
C ARG A 215 -13.31 -13.55 -9.55
N TRP A 216 -12.88 -13.26 -8.35
CA TRP A 216 -12.41 -14.29 -7.42
C TRP A 216 -13.49 -15.30 -7.07
N GLN A 217 -13.09 -16.57 -7.08
CA GLN A 217 -13.85 -17.72 -6.59
C GLN A 217 -12.92 -18.57 -5.72
N PRO A 218 -13.30 -18.99 -4.53
CA PRO A 218 -12.42 -19.65 -3.56
C PRO A 218 -11.67 -20.87 -4.10
N TRP A 219 -12.28 -21.62 -5.00
CA TRP A 219 -11.72 -22.88 -5.54
C TRP A 219 -11.40 -22.82 -7.04
N ALA A 220 -11.55 -21.67 -7.68
CA ALA A 220 -11.11 -21.52 -9.05
C ALA A 220 -9.59 -21.60 -9.09
N LYS A 221 -9.03 -22.47 -9.94
CA LYS A 221 -7.60 -22.42 -10.24
C LYS A 221 -7.30 -21.03 -10.78
N PRO A 222 -6.37 -20.28 -10.14
CA PRO A 222 -5.99 -18.97 -10.66
C PRO A 222 -5.53 -19.16 -12.11
N ALA A 223 -6.04 -18.32 -13.02
CA ALA A 223 -5.57 -18.30 -14.39
C ALA A 223 -4.07 -17.95 -14.34
N VAL A 224 -3.23 -18.92 -14.64
CA VAL A 224 -1.80 -18.70 -14.81
C VAL A 224 -1.64 -17.79 -16.01
N GLN A 225 -1.43 -16.51 -15.79
CA GLN A 225 -0.91 -15.63 -16.81
C GLN A 225 0.49 -16.15 -17.14
N ARG A 226 0.61 -16.94 -18.20
CA ARG A 226 1.91 -17.27 -18.79
C ARG A 226 2.56 -15.92 -19.09
N GLY A 227 3.68 -15.67 -18.43
CA GLY A 227 4.50 -14.51 -18.63
C GLY A 227 4.67 -14.23 -20.12
N GLY A 228 4.44 -12.98 -20.48
CA GLY A 228 4.61 -12.52 -21.86
C GLY A 228 5.98 -12.93 -22.38
N ARG A 229 5.99 -13.46 -23.60
CA ARG A 229 7.21 -13.77 -24.37
C ARG A 229 8.13 -12.55 -24.31
N ALA A 230 9.34 -12.79 -23.87
CA ALA A 230 10.43 -11.88 -24.10
C ALA A 230 10.45 -11.52 -25.60
N TRP A 231 10.34 -10.25 -25.89
CA TRP A 231 10.65 -9.72 -27.21
C TRP A 231 12.18 -9.76 -27.34
N GLY A 232 12.67 -10.63 -28.22
CA GLY A 232 14.02 -10.63 -28.71
C GLY A 232 14.26 -9.47 -29.67
#